data_fe5953669b95b6f805459a5e229ad591
#
_entry.id   fe5953669b95b6f805459a5e229ad591
#
_cell.length_a   1.000
_cell.length_b   1.000
_cell.length_c   1.000
_cell.angle_alpha   90.00
_cell.angle_beta   90.00
_cell.angle_gamma   90.00
#
_symmetry.space_group_name_H-M   'P 1'
#
loop_
_entity.id
_entity.type
_entity.pdbx_description
1 polymer ?
#
loop_
_entity_poly.entity_id
_entity_poly.type
_entity_poly.pdbx_seq_one_letter_code
_entity_poly.pdbx_strand_id
1 'polypeptide(L)'
;LHFDTHSAEADQVSKIIQDKVSLGKFKYRDFAILVRSNSDAQSFIQSLNMQNIPWQFSGNQGLYAREEVKLCINFLRVVANPSDSLSLYYLVSSEIYKVDLADLTLGNHLARRRNISLYSVFCDLEKTPELTQVKDETKEKIKKVLEDLEEFLKVSRDETTGRLLYSFLTATGYLKYLTADPSLEKETKI
;
A
#
# COMPACT_ATOMS: atom_id res chain seq x y z
N LEU A 1 20.95 21.57 -23.37
CA LEU A 1 20.07 20.69 -24.13
C LEU A 1 18.64 21.16 -23.90
N HIS A 2 17.85 21.27 -24.96
CA HIS A 2 16.43 21.63 -24.91
C HIS A 2 15.66 20.49 -25.57
N PHE A 3 14.57 20.05 -24.93
CA PHE A 3 13.73 18.96 -25.39
C PHE A 3 12.29 19.40 -25.44
N ASP A 4 11.52 18.86 -26.37
CA ASP A 4 10.11 19.20 -26.58
C ASP A 4 9.18 18.51 -25.57
N THR A 5 9.65 17.41 -24.94
CA THR A 5 8.89 16.63 -23.97
C THR A 5 9.75 16.14 -22.81
N HIS A 6 9.18 16.01 -21.62
CA HIS A 6 9.84 15.43 -20.44
C HIS A 6 10.33 14.00 -20.69
N SER A 7 9.61 13.20 -21.47
CA SER A 7 10.03 11.84 -21.82
C SER A 7 11.28 11.82 -22.68
N ALA A 8 11.34 12.70 -23.70
CA ALA A 8 12.53 12.80 -24.57
C ALA A 8 13.76 13.27 -23.79
N GLU A 9 13.59 14.18 -22.84
CA GLU A 9 14.65 14.59 -21.92
C GLU A 9 15.15 13.43 -21.07
N ALA A 10 14.24 12.68 -20.45
CA ALA A 10 14.56 11.53 -19.61
C ALA A 10 15.30 10.43 -20.39
N ASP A 11 14.86 10.12 -21.61
CA ASP A 11 15.48 9.11 -22.47
C ASP A 11 16.90 9.52 -22.88
N GLN A 12 17.11 10.79 -23.20
CA GLN A 12 18.43 11.28 -23.56
C GLN A 12 19.38 11.31 -22.35
N VAL A 13 18.91 11.69 -21.17
CA VAL A 13 19.71 11.68 -19.94
C VAL A 13 20.13 10.25 -19.60
N SER A 14 19.20 9.30 -19.65
CA SER A 14 19.50 7.89 -19.41
C SER A 14 20.54 7.34 -20.39
N LYS A 15 20.42 7.69 -21.68
CA LYS A 15 21.41 7.33 -22.70
C LYS A 15 22.78 7.94 -22.42
N ILE A 16 22.87 9.21 -22.04
CA ILE A 16 24.13 9.86 -21.67
C ILE A 16 24.81 9.13 -20.50
N ILE A 17 24.04 8.72 -19.49
CA ILE A 17 24.56 7.97 -18.34
C ILE A 17 25.12 6.63 -18.83
N GLN A 18 24.37 5.89 -19.63
CA GLN A 18 24.77 4.60 -20.17
C GLN A 18 26.07 4.71 -21.00
N ASP A 19 26.14 5.70 -21.90
CA ASP A 19 27.30 5.95 -22.74
C ASP A 19 28.56 6.26 -21.91
N LYS A 20 28.42 7.09 -20.86
CA LYS A 20 29.53 7.45 -19.97
C LYS A 20 30.02 6.27 -19.13
N VAL A 21 29.14 5.40 -18.69
CA VAL A 21 29.47 4.17 -17.95
C VAL A 21 30.14 3.17 -18.87
N SER A 22 29.67 2.99 -20.11
CA SER A 22 30.27 2.07 -21.09
C SER A 22 31.69 2.45 -21.48
N LEU A 23 32.07 3.73 -21.42
CA LEU A 23 33.44 4.21 -21.61
C LEU A 23 34.39 3.87 -20.46
N GLY A 24 33.90 3.25 -19.38
CA GLY A 24 34.68 2.74 -18.23
C GLY A 24 35.23 3.82 -17.29
N LYS A 25 34.91 5.10 -17.50
CA LYS A 25 35.39 6.21 -16.67
C LYS A 25 34.53 6.46 -15.43
N PHE A 26 33.25 6.07 -15.47
CA PHE A 26 32.27 6.30 -14.42
C PHE A 26 31.51 5.03 -14.09
N LYS A 27 30.97 4.96 -12.88
CA LYS A 27 30.01 3.94 -12.41
C LYS A 27 28.63 4.58 -12.27
N TYR A 28 27.56 3.81 -12.31
CA TYR A 28 26.19 4.34 -12.13
C TYR A 28 26.03 5.16 -10.85
N ARG A 29 26.66 4.77 -9.77
CA ARG A 29 26.67 5.51 -8.48
C ARG A 29 27.30 6.90 -8.53
N ASP A 30 28.02 7.23 -9.59
CA ASP A 30 28.70 8.52 -9.73
C ASP A 30 27.80 9.57 -10.39
N PHE A 31 26.56 9.19 -10.75
CA PHE A 31 25.57 10.08 -11.35
C PHE A 31 24.44 10.38 -10.37
N ALA A 32 23.94 11.61 -10.43
CA ALA A 32 22.73 12.02 -9.74
C ALA A 32 21.86 12.85 -10.69
N ILE A 33 20.56 12.56 -10.69
CA ILE A 33 19.55 13.36 -11.39
C ILE A 33 18.79 14.17 -10.34
N LEU A 34 18.88 15.49 -10.40
CA LEU A 34 18.18 16.38 -9.50
C LEU A 34 16.92 16.91 -10.18
N VAL A 35 15.77 16.74 -9.53
CA VAL A 35 14.47 17.18 -10.01
C VAL A 35 13.83 18.16 -9.04
N ARG A 36 12.96 19.02 -9.54
CA ARG A 36 12.30 20.03 -8.73
C ARG A 36 11.18 19.45 -7.86
N SER A 37 10.48 18.44 -8.38
CA SER A 37 9.41 17.75 -7.68
C SER A 37 9.52 16.23 -7.84
N ASN A 38 8.93 15.47 -6.91
CA ASN A 38 8.91 14.02 -7.00
C ASN A 38 8.12 13.51 -8.23
N SER A 39 7.14 14.27 -8.70
CA SER A 39 6.41 13.97 -9.93
C SER A 39 7.30 14.00 -11.17
N ASP A 40 8.26 14.92 -11.21
CA ASP A 40 9.18 15.07 -12.35
C ASP A 40 10.15 13.88 -12.43
N ALA A 41 10.42 13.21 -11.31
CA ALA A 41 11.29 12.03 -11.27
C ALA A 41 10.71 10.82 -12.02
N GLN A 42 9.38 10.72 -12.17
CA GLN A 42 8.73 9.53 -12.73
C GLN A 42 9.17 9.24 -14.17
N SER A 43 9.31 10.26 -15.01
CA SER A 43 9.78 10.10 -16.39
C SER A 43 11.20 9.54 -16.44
N PHE A 44 12.08 10.01 -15.55
CA PHE A 44 13.46 9.51 -15.44
C PHE A 44 13.51 8.08 -14.93
N ILE A 45 12.74 7.74 -13.89
CA ILE A 45 12.64 6.38 -13.35
C ILE A 45 12.17 5.40 -14.43
N GLN A 46 11.15 5.79 -15.21
CA GLN A 46 10.64 4.97 -16.30
C GLN A 46 11.70 4.73 -17.37
N SER A 47 12.40 5.77 -17.80
CA SER A 47 13.45 5.68 -18.82
C SER A 47 14.64 4.85 -18.32
N LEU A 48 15.09 5.04 -17.07
CA LEU A 48 16.16 4.24 -16.47
C LEU A 48 15.78 2.75 -16.41
N ASN A 49 14.52 2.42 -16.05
CA ASN A 49 14.02 1.04 -16.06
C ASN A 49 14.02 0.45 -17.47
N MET A 50 13.55 1.18 -18.48
CA MET A 50 13.54 0.72 -19.87
C MET A 50 14.95 0.40 -20.40
N GLN A 51 15.96 1.11 -19.92
CA GLN A 51 17.37 0.92 -20.29
C GLN A 51 18.13 -0.02 -19.33
N ASN A 52 17.46 -0.65 -18.38
CA ASN A 52 18.04 -1.52 -17.33
C ASN A 52 19.17 -0.84 -16.54
N ILE A 53 19.07 0.45 -16.30
CA ILE A 53 20.04 1.22 -15.50
C ILE A 53 19.60 1.13 -14.03
N PRO A 54 20.47 0.64 -13.11
CA PRO A 54 20.15 0.62 -11.70
C PRO A 54 20.04 2.04 -11.15
N TRP A 55 19.00 2.31 -10.38
CA TRP A 55 18.75 3.62 -9.78
C TRP A 55 18.31 3.49 -8.31
N GLN A 56 18.54 4.55 -7.58
CA GLN A 56 18.03 4.71 -6.22
C GLN A 56 17.37 6.08 -6.11
N PHE A 57 16.13 6.11 -5.66
CA PHE A 57 15.39 7.34 -5.45
C PHE A 57 15.49 7.76 -3.99
N SER A 58 16.12 8.91 -3.74
CA SER A 58 16.26 9.48 -2.38
C SER A 58 15.19 10.52 -2.06
N GLY A 59 14.24 10.74 -2.97
CA GLY A 59 13.09 11.62 -2.72
C GLY A 59 12.10 10.94 -1.79
N ASN A 60 11.57 11.71 -0.86
CA ASN A 60 10.48 11.26 0.00
C ASN A 60 9.26 11.03 -0.91
N GLN A 61 8.93 9.78 -1.22
CA GLN A 61 7.58 9.46 -1.68
C GLN A 61 6.68 9.96 -0.57
N GLY A 62 5.94 11.05 -0.77
CA GLY A 62 5.27 11.79 0.30
C GLY A 62 4.68 10.87 1.37
N LEU A 63 4.69 11.27 2.62
CA LEU A 63 4.27 10.46 3.78
C LEU A 63 3.04 9.59 3.49
N TYR A 64 2.07 10.14 2.77
CA TYR A 64 0.81 9.47 2.40
C TYR A 64 0.94 8.39 1.31
N ALA A 65 2.08 8.28 0.64
CA ALA A 65 2.33 7.22 -0.34
C ALA A 65 2.91 5.94 0.29
N ARG A 66 3.37 6.02 1.53
CA ARG A 66 3.92 4.88 2.29
C ARG A 66 2.81 3.89 2.65
N GLU A 67 3.09 2.59 2.51
CA GLU A 67 2.09 1.54 2.74
C GLU A 67 1.63 1.50 4.21
N GLU A 68 2.53 1.72 5.16
CA GLU A 68 2.19 1.79 6.58
C GLU A 68 1.26 2.97 6.91
N VAL A 69 1.44 4.10 6.24
CA VAL A 69 0.57 5.27 6.39
C VAL A 69 -0.78 5.05 5.72
N LYS A 70 -0.79 4.47 4.52
CA LYS A 70 -2.04 4.06 3.84
C LYS A 70 -2.84 3.07 4.69
N LEU A 71 -2.16 2.10 5.31
CA LEU A 71 -2.79 1.15 6.22
C LEU A 71 -3.52 1.89 7.36
N CYS A 72 -2.82 2.80 8.04
CA CYS A 72 -3.38 3.61 9.12
C CYS A 72 -4.58 4.45 8.65
N ILE A 73 -4.47 5.10 7.49
CA ILE A 73 -5.56 5.91 6.93
C ILE A 73 -6.76 5.04 6.57
N ASN A 74 -6.56 3.89 5.92
CA ASN A 74 -7.65 2.99 5.56
C ASN A 74 -8.33 2.40 6.80
N PHE A 75 -7.58 2.04 7.86
CA PHE A 75 -8.15 1.64 9.14
C PHE A 75 -9.07 2.73 9.71
N LEU A 76 -8.59 3.97 9.81
CA LEU A 76 -9.39 5.07 10.34
C LEU A 76 -10.64 5.35 9.49
N ARG A 77 -10.55 5.23 8.16
CA ARG A 77 -11.69 5.37 7.26
C ARG A 77 -12.74 4.28 7.47
N VAL A 78 -12.29 3.02 7.64
CA VAL A 78 -13.21 1.91 7.92
C VAL A 78 -13.89 2.08 9.27
N VAL A 79 -13.18 2.52 10.30
CA VAL A 79 -13.80 2.82 11.60
C VAL A 79 -14.78 3.97 11.50
N ALA A 80 -14.48 5.03 10.73
CA ALA A 80 -15.38 6.15 10.50
C ALA A 80 -16.62 5.75 9.66
N ASN A 81 -16.44 4.84 8.71
CA ASN A 81 -17.51 4.33 7.83
C ASN A 81 -17.21 2.89 7.38
N PRO A 82 -17.74 1.88 8.08
CA PRO A 82 -17.57 0.47 7.70
C PRO A 82 -18.06 0.13 6.28
N SER A 83 -18.94 0.95 5.71
CA SER A 83 -19.44 0.76 4.35
C SER A 83 -18.46 1.24 3.26
N ASP A 84 -17.34 1.87 3.62
CA ASP A 84 -16.27 2.20 2.68
C ASP A 84 -15.55 0.91 2.22
N SER A 85 -16.11 0.30 1.18
CA SER A 85 -15.62 -0.97 0.62
C SER A 85 -14.19 -0.88 0.12
N LEU A 86 -13.74 0.29 -0.36
CA LEU A 86 -12.38 0.48 -0.86
C LEU A 86 -11.37 0.43 0.30
N SER A 87 -11.62 1.20 1.34
CA SER A 87 -10.75 1.23 2.52
C SER A 87 -10.74 -0.13 3.23
N LEU A 88 -11.89 -0.81 3.33
CA LEU A 88 -11.99 -2.16 3.88
C LEU A 88 -11.19 -3.16 3.04
N TYR A 89 -11.28 -3.10 1.71
CA TYR A 89 -10.51 -3.95 0.81
C TYR A 89 -9.00 -3.81 1.07
N TYR A 90 -8.49 -2.57 1.15
CA TYR A 90 -7.08 -2.32 1.45
C TYR A 90 -6.67 -2.82 2.84
N LEU A 91 -7.51 -2.64 3.84
CA LEU A 91 -7.24 -3.07 5.20
C LEU A 91 -7.11 -4.61 5.29
N VAL A 92 -8.04 -5.35 4.71
CA VAL A 92 -8.06 -6.82 4.80
C VAL A 92 -7.01 -7.50 3.92
N SER A 93 -6.60 -6.86 2.82
CA SER A 93 -5.50 -7.33 1.98
C SER A 93 -4.10 -7.00 2.52
N SER A 94 -4.02 -6.19 3.59
CA SER A 94 -2.76 -5.75 4.20
C SER A 94 -1.97 -6.89 4.86
N GLU A 95 -0.71 -6.58 5.22
CA GLU A 95 0.19 -7.48 5.95
C GLU A 95 -0.36 -7.94 7.31
N ILE A 96 -1.36 -7.25 7.87
CA ILE A 96 -1.99 -7.58 9.14
C ILE A 96 -2.91 -8.80 8.99
N TYR A 97 -3.84 -8.75 8.05
CA TYR A 97 -4.89 -9.77 7.91
C TYR A 97 -4.58 -10.79 6.81
N LYS A 98 -3.88 -10.40 5.74
CA LYS A 98 -3.45 -11.28 4.64
C LYS A 98 -4.58 -12.14 4.09
N VAL A 99 -5.73 -11.54 3.88
CA VAL A 99 -6.87 -12.21 3.24
C VAL A 99 -6.50 -12.53 1.79
N ASP A 100 -6.86 -13.74 1.33
CA ASP A 100 -6.58 -14.18 -0.04
C ASP A 100 -7.24 -13.26 -1.07
N LEU A 101 -6.46 -12.75 -2.02
CA LEU A 101 -6.93 -11.77 -3.00
C LEU A 101 -7.97 -12.35 -3.97
N ALA A 102 -7.92 -13.65 -4.27
CA ALA A 102 -8.89 -14.28 -5.15
C ALA A 102 -10.25 -14.35 -4.46
N ASP A 103 -10.28 -14.80 -3.21
CA ASP A 103 -11.50 -14.86 -2.38
C ASP A 103 -12.07 -13.46 -2.13
N LEU A 104 -11.19 -12.49 -1.87
CA LEU A 104 -11.58 -11.09 -1.67
C LEU A 104 -12.19 -10.48 -2.93
N THR A 105 -11.69 -10.85 -4.10
CA THR A 105 -12.24 -10.44 -5.39
C THR A 105 -13.65 -10.99 -5.59
N LEU A 106 -13.92 -12.24 -5.21
CA LEU A 106 -15.26 -12.81 -5.26
C LEU A 106 -16.23 -12.02 -4.38
N GLY A 107 -15.86 -11.71 -3.14
CA GLY A 107 -16.66 -10.87 -2.24
C GLY A 107 -16.94 -9.49 -2.83
N ASN A 108 -15.94 -8.86 -3.44
CA ASN A 108 -16.07 -7.54 -4.05
C ASN A 108 -16.96 -7.56 -5.31
N HIS A 109 -16.88 -8.59 -6.13
CA HIS A 109 -17.80 -8.80 -7.26
C HIS A 109 -19.25 -8.94 -6.80
N LEU A 110 -19.48 -9.70 -5.73
CA LEU A 110 -20.80 -9.88 -5.16
C LEU A 110 -21.35 -8.56 -4.59
N ALA A 111 -20.53 -7.82 -3.85
CA ALA A 111 -20.87 -6.51 -3.31
C ALA A 111 -21.36 -5.55 -4.42
N ARG A 112 -20.59 -5.46 -5.51
CA ARG A 112 -20.93 -4.64 -6.68
C ARG A 112 -22.23 -5.11 -7.36
N ARG A 113 -22.39 -6.41 -7.59
CA ARG A 113 -23.56 -6.98 -8.26
C ARG A 113 -24.85 -6.74 -7.46
N ARG A 114 -24.76 -6.82 -6.13
CA ARG A 114 -25.91 -6.60 -5.23
C ARG A 114 -26.07 -5.14 -4.79
N ASN A 115 -25.14 -4.26 -5.20
CA ASN A 115 -25.10 -2.85 -4.77
C ASN A 115 -25.12 -2.70 -3.23
N ILE A 116 -24.32 -3.50 -2.54
CA ILE A 116 -24.13 -3.46 -1.09
C ILE A 116 -22.64 -3.27 -0.77
N SER A 117 -22.33 -2.92 0.49
CA SER A 117 -20.95 -2.76 0.92
C SER A 117 -20.23 -4.12 1.06
N LEU A 118 -18.90 -4.12 0.91
CA LEU A 118 -18.08 -5.30 1.17
C LEU A 118 -18.22 -5.75 2.63
N TYR A 119 -18.40 -4.81 3.56
CA TYR A 119 -18.69 -5.11 4.97
C TYR A 119 -19.97 -5.94 5.13
N SER A 120 -21.05 -5.56 4.43
CA SER A 120 -22.32 -6.33 4.45
C SER A 120 -22.12 -7.73 3.88
N VAL A 121 -21.31 -7.89 2.83
CA VAL A 121 -20.96 -9.21 2.28
C VAL A 121 -20.21 -10.06 3.31
N PHE A 122 -19.30 -9.48 4.06
CA PHE A 122 -18.55 -10.16 5.11
C PHE A 122 -19.45 -10.60 6.27
N CYS A 123 -20.38 -9.76 6.70
CA CYS A 123 -21.34 -10.10 7.75
C CYS A 123 -22.26 -11.29 7.36
N ASP A 124 -22.58 -11.44 6.09
CA ASP A 124 -23.42 -12.50 5.56
C ASP A 124 -22.65 -13.63 4.85
N LEU A 125 -21.33 -13.72 5.09
CA LEU A 125 -20.43 -14.63 4.38
C LEU A 125 -20.92 -16.09 4.42
N GLU A 126 -21.30 -16.59 5.60
CA GLU A 126 -21.75 -17.98 5.81
C GLU A 126 -23.15 -18.23 5.24
N LYS A 127 -23.98 -17.20 5.11
CA LYS A 127 -25.36 -17.29 4.63
C LYS A 127 -25.48 -17.14 3.10
N THR A 128 -24.37 -16.83 2.44
CA THR A 128 -24.36 -16.49 1.02
C THR A 128 -23.88 -17.68 0.18
N PRO A 129 -24.76 -18.38 -0.56
CA PRO A 129 -24.40 -19.57 -1.33
C PRO A 129 -23.31 -19.33 -2.37
N GLU A 130 -23.25 -18.12 -2.96
CA GLU A 130 -22.26 -17.74 -3.98
C GLU A 130 -20.84 -17.67 -3.42
N LEU A 131 -20.68 -17.62 -2.09
CA LEU A 131 -19.38 -17.57 -1.41
C LEU A 131 -18.98 -18.91 -0.79
N THR A 132 -19.70 -20.00 -1.10
CA THR A 132 -19.38 -21.34 -0.61
C THR A 132 -17.98 -21.79 -1.01
N GLN A 133 -17.49 -21.32 -2.17
CA GLN A 133 -16.15 -21.64 -2.68
C GLN A 133 -15.01 -20.87 -1.99
N VAL A 134 -15.32 -19.88 -1.14
CA VAL A 134 -14.31 -19.16 -0.34
C VAL A 134 -13.67 -20.13 0.64
N LYS A 135 -12.35 -20.11 0.71
CA LYS A 135 -11.56 -20.99 1.57
C LYS A 135 -11.92 -20.79 3.05
N ASP A 136 -11.93 -21.85 3.83
CA ASP A 136 -12.24 -21.76 5.27
C ASP A 136 -11.24 -20.89 6.03
N GLU A 137 -9.95 -20.92 5.66
CA GLU A 137 -8.94 -20.01 6.19
C GLU A 137 -9.30 -18.53 5.95
N THR A 138 -9.82 -18.22 4.77
CA THR A 138 -10.29 -16.87 4.43
C THR A 138 -11.50 -16.47 5.26
N LYS A 139 -12.43 -17.39 5.49
CA LYS A 139 -13.62 -17.14 6.35
C LYS A 139 -13.20 -16.82 7.79
N GLU A 140 -12.25 -17.57 8.34
CA GLU A 140 -11.71 -17.31 9.68
C GLU A 140 -11.03 -15.94 9.78
N LYS A 141 -10.23 -15.58 8.77
CA LYS A 141 -9.59 -14.25 8.72
C LYS A 141 -10.62 -13.13 8.63
N ILE A 142 -11.65 -13.28 7.81
CA ILE A 142 -12.74 -12.30 7.70
C ILE A 142 -13.50 -12.18 9.02
N LYS A 143 -13.78 -13.29 9.69
CA LYS A 143 -14.43 -13.29 11.01
C LYS A 143 -13.58 -12.50 12.01
N LYS A 144 -12.27 -12.75 12.06
CA LYS A 144 -11.35 -11.98 12.90
C LYS A 144 -11.37 -10.48 12.57
N VAL A 145 -11.37 -10.11 11.29
CA VAL A 145 -11.49 -8.71 10.87
C VAL A 145 -12.77 -8.07 11.43
N LEU A 146 -13.91 -8.77 11.35
CA LEU A 146 -15.19 -8.26 11.85
C LEU A 146 -15.17 -8.09 13.38
N GLU A 147 -14.62 -9.05 14.10
CA GLU A 147 -14.45 -9.00 15.56
C GLU A 147 -13.56 -7.81 15.97
N ASP A 148 -12.39 -7.65 15.33
CA ASP A 148 -11.47 -6.53 15.55
C ASP A 148 -12.15 -5.18 15.25
N LEU A 149 -12.89 -5.08 14.13
CA LEU A 149 -13.61 -3.85 13.77
C LEU A 149 -14.72 -3.51 14.78
N GLU A 150 -15.47 -4.49 15.26
CA GLU A 150 -16.48 -4.25 16.31
C GLU A 150 -15.86 -3.70 17.59
N GLU A 151 -14.70 -4.23 17.99
CA GLU A 151 -13.97 -3.74 19.15
C GLU A 151 -13.49 -2.29 18.94
N PHE A 152 -12.83 -2.01 17.80
CA PHE A 152 -12.34 -0.67 17.49
C PHE A 152 -13.47 0.35 17.29
N LEU A 153 -14.63 -0.05 16.78
CA LEU A 153 -15.82 0.80 16.70
C LEU A 153 -16.34 1.18 18.11
N LYS A 154 -16.25 0.30 19.09
CA LYS A 154 -16.58 0.61 20.48
C LYS A 154 -15.58 1.59 21.07
N VAL A 155 -14.28 1.28 20.94
CA VAL A 155 -13.17 2.12 21.44
C VAL A 155 -13.18 3.51 20.82
N SER A 156 -13.54 3.63 19.53
CA SER A 156 -13.55 4.92 18.82
C SER A 156 -14.55 5.95 19.36
N ARG A 157 -15.50 5.54 20.18
CA ARG A 157 -16.51 6.43 20.77
C ARG A 157 -15.95 7.25 21.93
N ASP A 158 -14.99 6.67 22.66
CA ASP A 158 -14.48 7.21 23.90
C ASP A 158 -13.02 7.69 23.79
N GLU A 159 -12.30 7.22 22.76
CA GLU A 159 -10.87 7.47 22.61
C GLU A 159 -10.55 8.49 21.50
N THR A 160 -9.40 9.15 21.64
CA THR A 160 -8.88 10.02 20.59
C THR A 160 -8.37 9.19 19.39
N THR A 161 -8.36 9.79 18.20
CA THR A 161 -7.86 9.15 16.97
C THR A 161 -6.44 8.60 17.14
N GLY A 162 -5.55 9.31 17.84
CA GLY A 162 -4.18 8.86 18.09
C GLY A 162 -4.12 7.61 18.97
N ARG A 163 -4.94 7.56 20.04
CA ARG A 163 -5.03 6.39 20.91
C ARG A 163 -5.66 5.20 20.21
N LEU A 164 -6.71 5.42 19.44
CA LEU A 164 -7.35 4.39 18.63
C LEU A 164 -6.35 3.76 17.66
N LEU A 165 -5.56 4.59 16.95
CA LEU A 165 -4.54 4.12 16.03
C LEU A 165 -3.43 3.34 16.74
N TYR A 166 -2.96 3.84 17.89
CA TYR A 166 -1.96 3.13 18.69
C TYR A 166 -2.47 1.78 19.18
N SER A 167 -3.73 1.72 19.63
CA SER A 167 -4.38 0.47 20.05
C SER A 167 -4.46 -0.53 18.89
N PHE A 168 -4.84 -0.08 17.69
CA PHE A 168 -4.87 -0.90 16.49
C PHE A 168 -3.49 -1.49 16.16
N LEU A 169 -2.46 -0.65 16.08
CA LEU A 169 -1.10 -1.08 15.73
C LEU A 169 -0.50 -2.04 16.76
N THR A 170 -0.90 -1.89 18.04
CA THR A 170 -0.42 -2.73 19.14
C THR A 170 -1.18 -4.05 19.20
N ALA A 171 -2.51 -4.02 19.15
CA ALA A 171 -3.38 -5.21 19.23
C ALA A 171 -3.15 -6.15 18.03
N THR A 172 -2.96 -5.60 16.83
CA THR A 172 -2.65 -6.40 15.62
C THR A 172 -1.21 -6.90 15.58
N GLY A 173 -0.35 -6.43 16.49
CA GLY A 173 1.08 -6.77 16.49
C GLY A 173 1.89 -6.10 15.38
N TYR A 174 1.28 -5.20 14.59
CA TYR A 174 1.96 -4.53 13.48
C TYR A 174 3.13 -3.67 13.95
N LEU A 175 3.00 -3.02 15.09
CA LEU A 175 4.10 -2.26 15.69
C LEU A 175 5.30 -3.16 16.02
N LYS A 176 5.07 -4.35 16.57
CA LYS A 176 6.14 -5.34 16.81
C LYS A 176 6.77 -5.83 15.49
N TYR A 177 5.94 -6.04 14.46
CA TYR A 177 6.42 -6.42 13.14
C TYR A 177 7.37 -5.37 12.54
N LEU A 178 7.05 -4.08 12.67
CA LEU A 178 7.91 -2.99 12.20
C LEU A 178 9.22 -2.88 12.98
N THR A 179 9.20 -3.16 14.30
CA THR A 179 10.37 -3.02 15.19
C THR A 179 11.25 -4.27 15.25
N ALA A 180 10.77 -5.43 14.80
CA ALA A 180 11.47 -6.71 14.94
C ALA A 180 12.70 -6.88 14.03
N ASP A 181 12.84 -6.07 12.99
CA ASP A 181 13.93 -6.17 12.02
C ASP A 181 14.55 -4.78 11.81
N PRO A 182 15.79 -4.56 12.30
CA PRO A 182 16.47 -3.27 12.20
C PRO A 182 17.04 -3.00 10.80
N SER A 183 16.34 -3.39 9.73
CA SER A 183 16.71 -2.97 8.39
C SER A 183 16.44 -1.46 8.24
N LEU A 184 17.36 -0.74 7.58
CA LEU A 184 17.24 0.69 7.30
C LEU A 184 15.90 1.07 6.65
N GLU A 185 15.29 0.15 5.91
CA GLU A 185 13.96 0.35 5.31
C GLU A 185 12.83 0.34 6.34
N LYS A 186 12.96 -0.45 7.44
CA LYS A 186 11.95 -0.48 8.49
C LYS A 186 12.14 0.64 9.52
N GLU A 187 13.37 1.05 9.81
CA GLU A 187 13.61 2.20 10.68
C GLU A 187 12.99 3.50 10.15
N THR A 188 12.93 3.65 8.82
CA THR A 188 12.24 4.80 8.20
C THR A 188 10.72 4.73 8.24
N LYS A 189 10.14 3.59 8.67
CA LYS A 189 8.68 3.37 8.76
C LYS A 189 8.11 3.62 10.17
N ILE A 190 8.96 3.74 11.17
CA ILE A 190 8.63 4.03 12.57
C ILE A 190 8.69 5.53 12.82
#